data_6700492acc187b418126dbae6177ebc1
#
_entry.id   6700492acc187b418126dbae6177ebc1
#
_cell.length_a   1.000
_cell.length_b   1.000
_cell.length_c   1.000
_cell.angle_alpha   90.00
_cell.angle_beta   90.00
_cell.angle_gamma   90.00
#
_symmetry.space_group_name_H-M   'P 1'
#
loop_
_entity.id
_entity.type
_entity.pdbx_description
1 polymer ?
#
loop_
_entity_poly.entity_id
_entity_poly.type
_entity_poly.pdbx_seq_one_letter_code
_entity_poly.pdbx_strand_id
1 'polypeptide(L)'
;AMKAVRGLRRRELLRTAIGAVLDVIDIHEVAPSLSDITEATIQAALRAVRREVVTEQDDALDFSIIGMGRLGGAELGFGSDADILYVYDANGVEPQRAAQLAAKIVAGLREHLTDHRLPLDLDADLRSEGRNAPIVRTFEAYAEYYRRWSLSWEAQALLRARGIAGSAKLIARFTELADGIRYPATIGLQDLREIKRIKARVEGERLP
;
A
#
# COMPACT_ATOMS: atom_id res chain seq x y z
N ALA A 1 -17.46 0.33 -15.70
CA ALA A 1 -15.98 0.18 -15.80
C ALA A 1 -15.45 -0.85 -14.82
N MET A 2 -15.71 -0.75 -13.51
CA MET A 2 -15.12 -1.65 -12.48
C MET A 2 -15.52 -3.12 -12.57
N LYS A 3 -16.75 -3.45 -13.07
CA LYS A 3 -17.12 -4.84 -13.34
C LYS A 3 -16.16 -5.53 -14.34
N ALA A 4 -15.72 -4.80 -15.37
CA ALA A 4 -14.75 -5.32 -16.34
C ALA A 4 -13.35 -5.50 -15.71
N VAL A 5 -12.91 -4.54 -14.88
CA VAL A 5 -11.61 -4.62 -14.17
C VAL A 5 -11.55 -5.83 -13.23
N ARG A 6 -12.60 -6.06 -12.43
CA ARG A 6 -12.71 -7.25 -11.58
C ARG A 6 -12.74 -8.55 -12.39
N GLY A 7 -13.43 -8.54 -13.53
CA GLY A 7 -13.43 -9.68 -14.47
C GLY A 7 -12.04 -9.99 -15.03
N LEU A 8 -11.32 -8.95 -15.43
CA LEU A 8 -9.95 -9.06 -15.94
C LEU A 8 -9.01 -9.58 -14.85
N ARG A 9 -9.06 -9.00 -13.63
CA ARG A 9 -8.27 -9.48 -12.48
C ARG A 9 -8.46 -10.98 -12.26
N ARG A 10 -9.71 -11.46 -12.18
CA ARG A 10 -9.98 -12.90 -11.98
C ARG A 10 -9.40 -13.76 -13.10
N ARG A 11 -9.50 -13.31 -14.35
CA ARG A 11 -8.93 -14.03 -15.50
C ARG A 11 -7.42 -14.11 -15.41
N GLU A 12 -6.75 -13.01 -15.11
CA GLU A 12 -5.29 -12.98 -15.01
C GLU A 12 -4.76 -13.79 -13.83
N LEU A 13 -5.44 -13.74 -12.67
CA LEU A 13 -5.09 -14.59 -11.53
C LEU A 13 -5.25 -16.08 -11.85
N LEU A 14 -6.33 -16.47 -12.57
CA LEU A 14 -6.52 -17.84 -13.01
C LEU A 14 -5.46 -18.27 -14.03
N ARG A 15 -5.11 -17.38 -14.98
CA ARG A 15 -4.06 -17.62 -15.96
C ARG A 15 -2.70 -17.86 -15.28
N THR A 16 -2.36 -17.02 -14.30
CA THR A 16 -1.13 -17.16 -13.51
C THR A 16 -1.11 -18.48 -12.74
N ALA A 17 -2.23 -18.83 -12.08
CA ALA A 17 -2.34 -20.07 -11.32
C ALA A 17 -2.18 -21.33 -12.23
N ILE A 18 -2.87 -21.35 -13.36
CA ILE A 18 -2.75 -22.46 -14.32
C ILE A 18 -1.33 -22.54 -14.88
N GLY A 19 -0.75 -21.38 -15.26
CA GLY A 19 0.62 -21.32 -15.78
C GLY A 19 1.65 -21.85 -14.79
N ALA A 20 1.51 -21.53 -13.51
CA ALA A 20 2.37 -22.04 -12.44
C ALA A 20 2.21 -23.55 -12.23
N VAL A 21 0.98 -24.08 -12.24
CA VAL A 21 0.71 -25.53 -12.07
C VAL A 21 1.21 -26.35 -13.24
N LEU A 22 1.21 -25.79 -14.45
CA LEU A 22 1.66 -26.46 -15.68
C LEU A 22 3.14 -26.18 -16.01
N ASP A 23 3.91 -25.56 -15.10
CA ASP A 23 5.30 -25.17 -15.30
C ASP A 23 5.53 -24.29 -16.56
N VAL A 24 4.52 -23.51 -16.97
CA VAL A 24 4.60 -22.55 -18.09
C VAL A 24 5.10 -21.19 -17.60
N ILE A 25 4.86 -20.86 -16.35
CA ILE A 25 5.35 -19.66 -15.66
C ILE A 25 6.30 -20.12 -14.56
N ASP A 26 7.51 -19.57 -14.55
CA ASP A 26 8.50 -19.84 -13.50
C ASP A 26 7.96 -19.41 -12.14
N ILE A 27 8.22 -20.21 -11.11
CA ILE A 27 7.79 -19.93 -9.75
C ILE A 27 8.24 -18.54 -9.26
N HIS A 28 9.40 -18.08 -9.70
CA HIS A 28 9.93 -16.75 -9.38
C HIS A 28 9.16 -15.60 -10.04
N GLU A 29 8.41 -15.88 -11.10
CA GLU A 29 7.57 -14.90 -11.81
C GLU A 29 6.14 -14.82 -11.25
N VAL A 30 5.71 -15.80 -10.47
CA VAL A 30 4.35 -15.88 -9.93
C VAL A 30 4.06 -14.70 -8.99
N ALA A 31 4.92 -14.46 -8.01
CA ALA A 31 4.70 -13.40 -7.02
C ALA A 31 4.76 -11.98 -7.62
N PRO A 32 5.71 -11.64 -8.51
CA PRO A 32 5.66 -10.40 -9.27
C PRO A 32 4.38 -10.25 -10.09
N SER A 33 3.96 -11.30 -10.83
CA SER A 33 2.72 -11.27 -11.63
C SER A 33 1.47 -11.00 -10.78
N LEU A 34 1.34 -11.63 -9.61
CA LEU A 34 0.24 -11.40 -8.69
C LEU A 34 0.24 -9.96 -8.16
N SER A 35 1.42 -9.41 -7.89
CA SER A 35 1.60 -8.02 -7.45
C SER A 35 1.20 -7.04 -8.54
N ASP A 36 1.63 -7.25 -9.77
CA ASP A 36 1.30 -6.40 -10.94
C ASP A 36 -0.20 -6.39 -11.22
N ILE A 37 -0.86 -7.56 -11.17
CA ILE A 37 -2.31 -7.67 -11.35
C ILE A 37 -3.05 -6.88 -10.26
N THR A 38 -2.57 -6.96 -9.02
CA THR A 38 -3.16 -6.26 -7.88
C THR A 38 -2.96 -4.75 -8.01
N GLU A 39 -1.76 -4.29 -8.34
CA GLU A 39 -1.45 -2.89 -8.56
C GLU A 39 -2.28 -2.29 -9.71
N ALA A 40 -2.34 -2.97 -10.85
CA ALA A 40 -3.15 -2.53 -11.98
C ALA A 40 -4.63 -2.40 -11.61
N THR A 41 -5.14 -3.33 -10.78
CA THR A 41 -6.51 -3.31 -10.27
C THR A 41 -6.75 -2.10 -9.36
N ILE A 42 -5.84 -1.85 -8.42
CA ILE A 42 -5.89 -0.70 -7.49
C ILE A 42 -5.79 0.62 -8.26
N GLN A 43 -4.87 0.72 -9.22
CA GLN A 43 -4.73 1.91 -10.07
C GLN A 43 -6.00 2.20 -10.88
N ALA A 44 -6.63 1.17 -11.44
CA ALA A 44 -7.87 1.33 -12.18
C ALA A 44 -9.02 1.80 -11.28
N ALA A 45 -9.12 1.24 -10.08
CA ALA A 45 -10.11 1.65 -9.08
C ALA A 45 -9.88 3.10 -8.63
N LEU A 46 -8.65 3.49 -8.32
CA LEU A 46 -8.33 4.86 -7.92
C LEU A 46 -8.70 5.86 -9.01
N ARG A 47 -8.40 5.55 -10.28
CA ARG A 47 -8.79 6.41 -11.42
C ARG A 47 -10.31 6.55 -11.55
N ALA A 48 -11.06 5.46 -11.33
CA ALA A 48 -12.52 5.49 -11.38
C ALA A 48 -13.08 6.36 -10.24
N VAL A 49 -12.66 6.12 -9.02
CA VAL A 49 -13.10 6.86 -7.84
C VAL A 49 -12.76 8.35 -7.94
N ARG A 50 -11.54 8.70 -8.37
CA ARG A 50 -11.17 10.11 -8.53
C ARG A 50 -12.11 10.84 -9.51
N ARG A 51 -12.48 10.21 -10.62
CA ARG A 51 -13.45 10.78 -11.58
C ARG A 51 -14.86 10.97 -11.01
N GLU A 52 -15.22 10.21 -9.99
CA GLU A 52 -16.54 10.27 -9.35
C GLU A 52 -16.59 11.31 -8.23
N VAL A 53 -15.48 11.52 -7.49
CA VAL A 53 -15.50 12.31 -6.26
C VAL A 53 -14.70 13.61 -6.34
N VAL A 54 -13.74 13.74 -7.26
CA VAL A 54 -12.88 14.93 -7.41
C VAL A 54 -13.45 15.82 -8.50
N THR A 55 -13.70 17.09 -8.16
CA THR A 55 -14.14 18.13 -9.11
C THR A 55 -12.92 18.90 -9.66
N GLU A 56 -13.13 19.71 -10.71
CA GLU A 56 -12.06 20.55 -11.27
C GLU A 56 -11.42 21.48 -10.22
N GLN A 57 -12.22 21.96 -9.27
CA GLN A 57 -11.74 22.81 -8.16
C GLN A 57 -10.85 22.06 -7.16
N ASP A 58 -11.02 20.76 -7.06
CA ASP A 58 -10.32 19.88 -6.14
C ASP A 58 -9.16 19.11 -6.81
N ASP A 59 -8.93 19.30 -8.11
CA ASP A 59 -7.98 18.49 -8.92
C ASP A 59 -6.53 18.65 -8.47
N ALA A 60 -6.23 19.73 -7.75
CA ALA A 60 -4.94 19.95 -7.12
C ALA A 60 -4.62 18.94 -6.01
N LEU A 61 -5.64 18.26 -5.42
CA LEU A 61 -5.45 17.26 -4.40
C LEU A 61 -4.56 16.11 -4.91
N ASP A 62 -3.38 15.96 -4.34
CA ASP A 62 -2.55 14.79 -4.55
C ASP A 62 -2.98 13.65 -3.63
N PHE A 63 -3.17 12.45 -4.19
CA PHE A 63 -3.49 11.24 -3.43
C PHE A 63 -2.68 10.07 -3.96
N SER A 64 -2.12 9.28 -3.05
CA SER A 64 -1.29 8.12 -3.40
C SER A 64 -1.53 6.94 -2.48
N ILE A 65 -1.29 5.76 -3.01
CA ILE A 65 -1.32 4.49 -2.30
C ILE A 65 0.10 3.93 -2.31
N ILE A 66 0.60 3.63 -1.14
CA ILE A 66 1.91 3.01 -0.94
C ILE A 66 1.67 1.55 -0.58
N GLY A 67 2.18 0.64 -1.39
CA GLY A 67 2.21 -0.78 -1.08
C GLY A 67 3.26 -1.06 -0.01
N MET A 68 2.87 -1.88 0.95
CA MET A 68 3.70 -2.32 2.07
C MET A 68 3.88 -3.84 2.02
N GLY A 69 4.60 -4.39 2.97
CA GLY A 69 4.71 -5.83 3.15
C GLY A 69 5.02 -6.59 1.86
N ARG A 70 4.26 -7.62 1.54
CA ARG A 70 4.46 -8.41 0.32
C ARG A 70 4.08 -7.65 -0.96
N LEU A 71 3.04 -6.81 -0.91
CA LEU A 71 2.67 -6.01 -2.07
C LEU A 71 3.76 -4.99 -2.42
N GLY A 72 4.30 -4.29 -1.44
CA GLY A 72 5.38 -3.35 -1.64
C GLY A 72 6.66 -4.00 -2.18
N GLY A 73 6.97 -5.22 -1.73
CA GLY A 73 8.09 -6.03 -2.18
C GLY A 73 7.88 -6.78 -3.52
N ALA A 74 6.72 -6.65 -4.16
CA ALA A 74 6.33 -7.45 -5.32
C ALA A 74 6.37 -8.98 -5.06
N GLU A 75 5.96 -9.39 -3.84
CA GLU A 75 6.03 -10.77 -3.33
C GLU A 75 4.67 -11.31 -2.91
N LEU A 76 3.56 -10.87 -3.54
CA LEU A 76 2.24 -11.37 -3.20
C LEU A 76 2.11 -12.87 -3.49
N GLY A 77 1.44 -13.57 -2.57
CA GLY A 77 0.96 -14.93 -2.78
C GLY A 77 -0.51 -14.96 -3.15
N PHE A 78 -1.01 -16.10 -3.62
CA PHE A 78 -2.44 -16.32 -3.79
C PHE A 78 -3.15 -16.18 -2.43
N GLY A 79 -4.22 -15.35 -2.38
CA GLY A 79 -4.97 -15.10 -1.16
C GLY A 79 -4.26 -14.22 -0.11
N SER A 80 -3.14 -13.59 -0.45
CA SER A 80 -2.51 -12.60 0.43
C SER A 80 -3.32 -11.32 0.49
N ASP A 81 -3.39 -10.73 1.69
CA ASP A 81 -3.85 -9.37 1.88
C ASP A 81 -2.90 -8.38 1.20
N ALA A 82 -3.44 -7.26 0.78
CA ALA A 82 -2.67 -6.16 0.20
C ALA A 82 -2.41 -5.11 1.28
N ASP A 83 -1.24 -5.17 1.91
CA ASP A 83 -0.80 -4.16 2.89
C ASP A 83 -0.57 -2.83 2.20
N ILE A 84 -1.19 -1.76 2.67
CA ILE A 84 -1.10 -0.43 2.06
C ILE A 84 -1.07 0.70 3.07
N LEU A 85 -0.58 1.88 2.62
CA LEU A 85 -0.81 3.17 3.28
C LEU A 85 -1.51 4.11 2.30
N TYR A 86 -2.44 4.91 2.81
CA TYR A 86 -3.07 6.00 2.08
C TYR A 86 -2.44 7.32 2.49
N VAL A 87 -1.94 8.06 1.50
CA VAL A 87 -1.26 9.35 1.71
C VAL A 87 -1.91 10.39 0.82
N TYR A 88 -2.15 11.61 1.34
CA TYR A 88 -2.59 12.72 0.53
C TYR A 88 -1.83 14.01 0.85
N ASP A 89 -1.82 14.93 -0.09
CA ASP A 89 -1.36 16.30 0.08
C ASP A 89 -2.47 17.23 -0.44
N ALA A 90 -2.87 18.19 0.38
CA ALA A 90 -3.94 19.12 0.03
C ALA A 90 -3.57 19.98 -1.19
N ASN A 91 -2.27 20.30 -1.37
CA ASN A 91 -1.70 21.00 -2.52
C ASN A 91 -2.52 22.23 -2.97
N GLY A 92 -2.98 23.04 -2.00
CA GLY A 92 -3.79 24.23 -2.23
C GLY A 92 -5.31 24.05 -2.08
N VAL A 93 -5.81 22.85 -1.96
CA VAL A 93 -7.20 22.57 -1.56
C VAL A 93 -7.36 22.90 -0.07
N GLU A 94 -8.51 23.47 0.30
CA GLU A 94 -8.81 23.77 1.70
C GLU A 94 -8.67 22.50 2.57
N PRO A 95 -7.94 22.54 3.72
CA PRO A 95 -7.54 21.34 4.48
C PRO A 95 -8.69 20.43 4.89
N GLN A 96 -9.81 20.99 5.35
CA GLN A 96 -10.96 20.21 5.74
C GLN A 96 -11.62 19.53 4.54
N ARG A 97 -11.69 20.23 3.40
CA ARG A 97 -12.18 19.69 2.14
C ARG A 97 -11.29 18.57 1.62
N ALA A 98 -9.96 18.77 1.65
CA ALA A 98 -8.98 17.77 1.25
C ALA A 98 -9.11 16.48 2.08
N ALA A 99 -9.25 16.59 3.40
CA ALA A 99 -9.47 15.45 4.29
C ALA A 99 -10.77 14.68 3.97
N GLN A 100 -11.87 15.40 3.72
CA GLN A 100 -13.15 14.81 3.33
C GLN A 100 -13.04 14.08 1.98
N LEU A 101 -12.36 14.66 1.00
CA LEU A 101 -12.14 14.04 -0.30
C LEU A 101 -11.26 12.80 -0.19
N ALA A 102 -10.17 12.86 0.57
CA ALA A 102 -9.31 11.71 0.82
C ALA A 102 -10.09 10.55 1.47
N ALA A 103 -10.94 10.84 2.45
CA ALA A 103 -11.81 9.85 3.07
C ALA A 103 -12.82 9.25 2.07
N LYS A 104 -13.43 10.07 1.20
CA LYS A 104 -14.33 9.60 0.14
C LYS A 104 -13.61 8.73 -0.89
N ILE A 105 -12.37 9.07 -1.25
CA ILE A 105 -11.55 8.24 -2.14
C ILE A 105 -11.32 6.87 -1.52
N VAL A 106 -10.96 6.80 -0.22
CA VAL A 106 -10.77 5.51 0.47
C VAL A 106 -12.05 4.69 0.50
N ALA A 107 -13.20 5.32 0.81
CA ALA A 107 -14.49 4.64 0.82
C ALA A 107 -14.85 4.09 -0.57
N GLY A 108 -14.70 4.90 -1.61
CA GLY A 108 -14.95 4.50 -3.01
C GLY A 108 -14.02 3.37 -3.48
N LEU A 109 -12.73 3.40 -3.06
CA LEU A 109 -11.80 2.30 -3.35
C LEU A 109 -12.29 0.98 -2.76
N ARG A 110 -12.71 0.97 -1.51
CA ARG A 110 -13.26 -0.23 -0.86
C ARG A 110 -14.48 -0.76 -1.60
N GLU A 111 -15.42 0.12 -1.96
CA GLU A 111 -16.61 -0.25 -2.72
C GLU A 111 -16.25 -0.81 -4.10
N HIS A 112 -15.40 -0.13 -4.85
CA HIS A 112 -15.02 -0.54 -6.20
C HIS A 112 -14.20 -1.84 -6.25
N LEU A 113 -13.40 -2.12 -5.22
CA LEU A 113 -12.58 -3.32 -5.14
C LEU A 113 -13.33 -4.52 -4.53
N THR A 114 -14.48 -4.31 -3.92
CA THR A 114 -15.32 -5.40 -3.42
C THR A 114 -15.68 -6.36 -4.55
N ASP A 115 -15.25 -7.61 -4.42
CA ASP A 115 -15.57 -8.71 -5.33
C ASP A 115 -15.90 -9.97 -4.52
N HIS A 116 -17.18 -10.32 -4.43
CA HIS A 116 -17.64 -11.48 -3.66
C HIS A 116 -17.15 -12.83 -4.20
N ARG A 117 -16.67 -12.88 -5.45
CA ARG A 117 -16.15 -14.11 -6.07
C ARG A 117 -14.68 -14.32 -5.77
N LEU A 118 -13.91 -13.24 -5.67
CA LEU A 118 -12.48 -13.28 -5.38
C LEU A 118 -12.11 -11.97 -4.66
N PRO A 119 -12.23 -11.93 -3.34
CA PRO A 119 -11.94 -10.74 -2.54
C PRO A 119 -10.55 -10.16 -2.81
N LEU A 120 -10.42 -8.86 -2.66
CA LEU A 120 -9.16 -8.15 -2.57
C LEU A 120 -9.24 -7.26 -1.34
N ASP A 121 -8.63 -7.74 -0.26
CA ASP A 121 -8.61 -7.02 0.99
C ASP A 121 -7.44 -6.05 1.02
N LEU A 122 -7.76 -4.75 1.19
CA LEU A 122 -6.78 -3.70 1.40
C LEU A 122 -6.60 -3.50 2.90
N ASP A 123 -5.47 -3.97 3.41
CA ASP A 123 -5.12 -3.82 4.82
C ASP A 123 -4.26 -2.55 5.02
N ALA A 124 -4.77 -1.63 5.82
CA ALA A 124 -4.07 -0.41 6.18
C ALA A 124 -3.58 -0.41 7.66
N ASP A 125 -3.48 -1.56 8.30
CA ASP A 125 -3.13 -1.69 9.72
C ASP A 125 -1.65 -1.44 10.01
N LEU A 126 -0.78 -1.47 8.98
CA LEU A 126 0.64 -1.09 9.10
C LEU A 126 0.88 0.43 9.15
N ARG A 127 -0.20 1.25 9.15
CA ARG A 127 -0.06 2.69 9.30
C ARG A 127 0.50 3.08 10.67
N SER A 128 1.24 4.18 10.71
CA SER A 128 1.76 4.75 11.96
C SER A 128 0.64 4.93 13.01
N GLU A 129 0.91 4.62 14.26
CA GLU A 129 -0.04 4.56 15.39
C GLU A 129 -1.10 3.44 15.25
N GLY A 130 -0.98 2.55 14.27
CA GLY A 130 -1.83 1.37 14.11
C GLY A 130 -3.32 1.69 13.89
N ARG A 131 -4.21 0.81 14.36
CA ARG A 131 -5.67 0.88 14.13
C ARG A 131 -6.36 2.11 14.71
N ASN A 132 -5.76 2.78 15.68
CA ASN A 132 -6.33 3.97 16.31
C ASN A 132 -6.12 5.25 15.49
N ALA A 133 -5.20 5.24 14.52
CA ALA A 133 -4.94 6.38 13.65
C ALA A 133 -5.98 6.49 12.52
N PRO A 134 -6.19 7.70 11.97
CA PRO A 134 -6.96 7.88 10.75
C PRO A 134 -6.44 6.98 9.62
N ILE A 135 -7.37 6.41 8.85
CA ILE A 135 -7.01 5.46 7.78
C ILE A 135 -6.24 6.12 6.63
N VAL A 136 -6.44 7.41 6.42
CA VAL A 136 -5.72 8.23 5.45
C VAL A 136 -5.15 9.45 6.15
N ARG A 137 -3.90 9.80 5.86
CA ARG A 137 -3.18 10.92 6.50
C ARG A 137 -2.51 11.80 5.47
N THR A 138 -2.25 13.04 5.85
CA THR A 138 -1.43 13.94 5.04
C THR A 138 0.02 13.46 5.01
N PHE A 139 0.73 13.82 3.97
CA PHE A 139 2.18 13.60 3.89
C PHE A 139 2.91 14.24 5.08
N GLU A 140 2.55 15.46 5.45
CA GLU A 140 3.13 16.19 6.57
C GLU A 140 2.94 15.45 7.90
N ALA A 141 1.75 14.85 8.12
CA ALA A 141 1.47 14.08 9.33
C ALA A 141 2.37 12.81 9.41
N TYR A 142 2.62 12.14 8.28
CA TYR A 142 3.59 11.04 8.23
C TYR A 142 5.02 11.53 8.49
N ALA A 143 5.43 12.63 7.84
CA ALA A 143 6.77 13.18 8.00
C ALA A 143 7.04 13.64 9.45
N GLU A 144 6.05 14.28 10.09
CA GLU A 144 6.16 14.69 11.49
C GLU A 144 6.23 13.49 12.43
N TYR A 145 5.36 12.51 12.21
CA TYR A 145 5.33 11.29 13.02
C TYR A 145 6.68 10.56 12.97
N TYR A 146 7.16 10.24 11.78
CA TYR A 146 8.40 9.50 11.62
C TYR A 146 9.63 10.25 12.13
N ARG A 147 9.63 11.58 12.08
CA ARG A 147 10.72 12.40 12.64
C ARG A 147 10.79 12.30 14.17
N ARG A 148 9.64 12.14 14.84
CA ARG A 148 9.55 12.18 16.30
C ARG A 148 9.52 10.80 16.96
N TRP A 149 8.87 9.84 16.32
CA TRP A 149 8.40 8.61 16.95
C TRP A 149 8.80 7.35 16.20
N SER A 150 9.66 7.44 15.19
CA SER A 150 10.07 6.28 14.40
C SER A 150 10.62 5.17 15.31
N LEU A 151 9.90 4.06 15.38
CA LEU A 151 10.31 2.85 16.08
C LEU A 151 10.99 1.89 15.09
N SER A 152 11.91 1.06 15.62
CA SER A 152 12.67 0.11 14.79
C SER A 152 11.77 -0.81 13.94
N TRP A 153 10.59 -1.22 14.45
CA TRP A 153 9.65 -2.05 13.71
C TRP A 153 8.97 -1.29 12.55
N GLU A 154 8.74 0.02 12.69
CA GLU A 154 8.17 0.86 11.62
C GLU A 154 9.18 1.06 10.50
N ALA A 155 10.46 1.29 10.84
CA ALA A 155 11.54 1.31 9.85
C ALA A 155 11.60 -0.01 9.07
N GLN A 156 11.42 -1.16 9.75
CA GLN A 156 11.34 -2.46 9.10
C GLN A 156 10.10 -2.60 8.20
N ALA A 157 8.94 -2.10 8.63
CA ALA A 157 7.74 -2.10 7.80
C ALA A 157 7.93 -1.28 6.52
N LEU A 158 8.67 -0.16 6.61
CA LEU A 158 9.00 0.69 5.46
C LEU A 158 10.02 0.09 4.49
N LEU A 159 10.78 -0.94 4.85
CA LEU A 159 11.80 -1.55 3.96
C LEU A 159 11.23 -1.94 2.59
N ARG A 160 9.98 -2.36 2.55
CA ARG A 160 9.28 -2.75 1.33
C ARG A 160 8.28 -1.70 0.83
N ALA A 161 8.26 -0.50 1.44
CA ALA A 161 7.35 0.56 1.02
C ALA A 161 7.65 0.99 -0.42
N ARG A 162 6.63 0.94 -1.29
CA ARG A 162 6.70 1.31 -2.70
C ARG A 162 5.40 1.97 -3.16
N GLY A 163 5.50 3.09 -3.88
CA GLY A 163 4.32 3.72 -4.47
C GLY A 163 3.71 2.83 -5.54
N ILE A 164 2.42 2.52 -5.43
CA ILE A 164 1.72 1.62 -6.34
C ILE A 164 0.62 2.29 -7.16
N ALA A 165 0.07 3.40 -6.67
CA ALA A 165 -0.97 4.15 -7.40
C ALA A 165 -1.03 5.61 -6.94
N GLY A 166 -1.43 6.52 -7.83
CA GLY A 166 -1.71 7.92 -7.53
C GLY A 166 -0.71 8.91 -8.10
N SER A 167 -0.49 10.02 -7.38
CA SER A 167 0.39 11.11 -7.79
C SER A 167 1.87 10.69 -7.73
N ALA A 168 2.54 10.73 -8.88
CA ALA A 168 3.97 10.41 -8.96
C ALA A 168 4.82 11.36 -8.10
N LYS A 169 4.43 12.63 -8.01
CA LYS A 169 5.09 13.64 -7.17
C LYS A 169 5.01 13.26 -5.69
N LEU A 170 3.82 12.88 -5.22
CA LEU A 170 3.62 12.51 -3.83
C LEU A 170 4.31 11.16 -3.50
N ILE A 171 4.29 10.21 -4.43
CA ILE A 171 5.02 8.94 -4.32
C ILE A 171 6.52 9.21 -4.16
N ALA A 172 7.11 10.06 -4.99
CA ALA A 172 8.54 10.39 -4.91
C ALA A 172 8.90 11.00 -3.54
N ARG A 173 8.11 11.97 -3.06
CA ARG A 173 8.28 12.58 -1.73
C ARG A 173 8.18 11.56 -0.60
N PHE A 174 7.20 10.63 -0.67
CA PHE A 174 7.05 9.59 0.34
C PHE A 174 8.20 8.59 0.30
N THR A 175 8.70 8.25 -0.88
CA THR A 175 9.87 7.38 -1.03
C THR A 175 11.10 7.99 -0.39
N GLU A 176 11.38 9.27 -0.64
CA GLU A 176 12.48 10.00 -0.02
C GLU A 176 12.36 10.01 1.52
N LEU A 177 11.16 10.27 2.05
CA LEU A 177 10.89 10.19 3.49
C LEU A 177 11.18 8.79 4.03
N ALA A 178 10.68 7.76 3.37
CA ALA A 178 10.87 6.37 3.78
C ALA A 178 12.34 5.96 3.72
N ASP A 179 13.10 6.39 2.71
CA ASP A 179 14.53 6.12 2.55
C ASP A 179 15.36 6.68 3.71
N GLY A 180 15.02 7.88 4.18
CA GLY A 180 15.67 8.49 5.34
C GLY A 180 15.46 7.71 6.65
N ILE A 181 14.39 6.91 6.71
CA ILE A 181 14.04 6.13 7.91
C ILE A 181 14.56 4.69 7.81
N ARG A 182 14.36 4.04 6.67
CA ARG A 182 14.72 2.63 6.46
C ARG A 182 16.20 2.39 6.21
N TYR A 183 16.93 3.43 5.80
CA TYR A 183 18.38 3.38 5.55
C TYR A 183 19.13 4.43 6.40
N PRO A 184 19.07 4.34 7.75
CA PRO A 184 19.79 5.27 8.60
C PRO A 184 21.30 5.12 8.41
N ALA A 185 22.03 6.22 8.50
CA ALA A 185 23.50 6.22 8.38
C ALA A 185 24.19 5.35 9.45
N THR A 186 23.56 5.18 10.62
CA THR A 186 24.05 4.32 11.70
C THR A 186 22.88 3.59 12.35
N ILE A 187 23.11 2.32 12.71
CA ILE A 187 22.15 1.50 13.47
C ILE A 187 22.68 1.33 14.89
N GLY A 188 21.90 1.74 15.88
CA GLY A 188 22.24 1.59 17.29
C GLY A 188 22.18 0.14 17.78
N LEU A 189 22.91 -0.17 18.87
CA LEU A 189 22.85 -1.51 19.47
C LEU A 189 21.43 -1.87 19.96
N GLN A 190 20.67 -0.88 20.38
CA GLN A 190 19.29 -1.06 20.84
C GLN A 190 18.38 -1.46 19.67
N ASP A 191 18.54 -0.82 18.52
CA ASP A 191 17.79 -1.17 17.30
C ASP A 191 18.12 -2.59 16.83
N LEU A 192 19.40 -2.97 16.85
CA LEU A 192 19.81 -4.33 16.51
C LEU A 192 19.20 -5.39 17.44
N ARG A 193 19.09 -5.11 18.74
CA ARG A 193 18.42 -6.00 19.70
C ARG A 193 16.94 -6.14 19.39
N GLU A 194 16.28 -5.03 19.11
CA GLU A 194 14.85 -5.01 18.77
C GLU A 194 14.58 -5.75 17.45
N ILE A 195 15.37 -5.53 16.42
CA ILE A 195 15.30 -6.25 15.14
C ILE A 195 15.42 -7.77 15.37
N LYS A 196 16.41 -8.20 16.16
CA LYS A 196 16.59 -9.62 16.49
C LYS A 196 15.39 -10.19 17.26
N ARG A 197 14.82 -9.41 18.19
CA ARG A 197 13.64 -9.81 18.96
C ARG A 197 12.42 -10.00 18.07
N ILE A 198 12.18 -9.05 17.16
CA ILE A 198 11.06 -9.13 16.18
C ILE A 198 11.25 -10.34 15.28
N LYS A 199 12.46 -10.55 14.75
CA LYS A 199 12.78 -11.71 13.92
C LYS A 199 12.50 -13.02 14.64
N ALA A 200 13.00 -13.18 15.87
CA ALA A 200 12.81 -14.40 16.67
C ALA A 200 11.32 -14.68 16.94
N ARG A 201 10.53 -13.63 17.21
CA ARG A 201 9.08 -13.77 17.39
C ARG A 201 8.40 -14.26 16.12
N VAL A 202 8.68 -13.64 14.98
CA VAL A 202 8.10 -14.02 13.68
C VAL A 202 8.49 -15.45 13.29
N GLU A 203 9.73 -15.86 13.55
CA GLU A 203 10.19 -17.23 13.30
C GLU A 203 9.47 -18.21 14.23
N GLY A 204 9.32 -17.88 15.52
CA GLY A 204 8.62 -18.75 16.49
C GLY A 204 7.11 -18.89 16.24
N GLU A 205 6.47 -17.89 15.61
CA GLU A 205 5.06 -17.93 15.23
C GLU A 205 4.82 -18.69 13.91
N ARG A 206 5.84 -18.87 13.08
CA ARG A 206 5.74 -19.48 11.73
C ARG A 206 6.35 -20.87 11.64
N LEU A 207 7.14 -21.29 12.60
CA LEU A 207 7.63 -22.68 12.67
C LEU A 207 6.56 -23.56 13.29
N PRO A 208 6.21 -24.71 12.65
CA PRO A 208 5.25 -25.67 13.19
C PRO A 208 5.77 -26.34 14.47
#